data_005ce95071268379e70ec82e94d0d952
#
_entry.id   005ce95071268379e70ec82e94d0d952
#
_cell.length_a   1.000
_cell.length_b   1.000
_cell.length_c   1.000
_cell.angle_alpha   90.00
_cell.angle_beta   90.00
_cell.angle_gamma   90.00
#
_symmetry.space_group_name_H-M   'P 1'
#
loop_
_entity.id
_entity.type
_entity.pdbx_description
1 polymer ?
#
loop_
_entity_poly.entity_id
_entity_poly.type
_entity_poly.pdbx_seq_one_letter_code
_entity_poly.pdbx_strand_id
1 'polypeptide(L)'
;MPLIHVTGHRNPDTDSIAAAIGYAELRGRLDPDNTYVPVRLGDLNSQTRWVLDRADAAEPDFLPHVMLRVRDVMQQDFYAAGVDDAVREVGLTMAQDKLDVVPIVDHDGRLAGVMTERALARRYIRESREASTLVDAPTRVSAIASAVSGEQVAGDDIAVAGRVWVFAMAADFAESGIGEGDAVIIGNREEAQRRMIERGVALMLISNGVNPSDDILKLAAEAGTAVVVSPLDSYVCGRMTTLAAPCSALMDTEPLTVR
;
A
#
# COMPACT_ATOMS: atom_id res chain seq x y z
N MET A 1 -6.04 -21.76 19.43
CA MET A 1 -6.88 -21.97 20.64
C MET A 1 -6.88 -20.69 21.43
N PRO A 2 -8.04 -20.13 21.78
CA PRO A 2 -8.12 -18.93 22.62
C PRO A 2 -7.49 -19.18 23.99
N LEU A 3 -6.72 -18.19 24.48
CA LEU A 3 -6.11 -18.21 25.81
C LEU A 3 -7.04 -17.48 26.79
N ILE A 4 -7.45 -18.16 27.86
CA ILE A 4 -8.35 -17.63 28.87
C ILE A 4 -7.61 -17.57 30.21
N HIS A 5 -7.39 -16.37 30.72
CA HIS A 5 -6.80 -16.17 32.03
C HIS A 5 -7.87 -16.34 33.13
N VAL A 6 -7.56 -17.17 34.12
CA VAL A 6 -8.40 -17.40 35.30
C VAL A 6 -7.74 -16.71 36.47
N THR A 7 -8.43 -15.75 37.09
CA THR A 7 -7.88 -14.99 38.23
C THR A 7 -8.88 -14.79 39.33
N GLY A 8 -8.39 -14.59 40.53
CA GLY A 8 -9.15 -14.09 41.66
C GLY A 8 -9.05 -12.57 41.80
N HIS A 9 -9.15 -12.07 43.04
CA HIS A 9 -9.09 -10.64 43.33
C HIS A 9 -7.66 -10.08 43.36
N ARG A 10 -7.53 -8.74 43.35
CA ARG A 10 -6.27 -8.02 43.16
C ARG A 10 -5.23 -8.28 44.27
N ASN A 11 -5.67 -8.51 45.51
CA ASN A 11 -4.79 -8.82 46.64
C ASN A 11 -4.98 -10.32 46.98
N PRO A 12 -4.34 -11.24 46.22
CA PRO A 12 -4.69 -12.63 46.25
C PRO A 12 -4.29 -13.27 47.58
N ASP A 13 -5.24 -13.92 48.23
CA ASP A 13 -5.05 -14.82 49.34
C ASP A 13 -5.04 -16.29 48.89
N THR A 14 -4.90 -17.21 49.83
CA THR A 14 -4.70 -18.61 49.50
C THR A 14 -5.91 -19.24 48.79
N ASP A 15 -7.12 -18.88 49.14
CA ASP A 15 -8.33 -19.44 48.53
C ASP A 15 -8.55 -18.88 47.15
N SER A 16 -8.23 -17.59 46.90
CA SER A 16 -8.24 -16.95 45.61
C SER A 16 -7.30 -17.64 44.61
N ILE A 17 -6.07 -17.94 45.04
CA ILE A 17 -5.07 -18.61 44.18
C ILE A 17 -5.45 -20.09 43.98
N ALA A 18 -5.85 -20.81 45.02
CA ALA A 18 -6.25 -22.20 44.90
C ALA A 18 -7.50 -22.37 44.01
N ALA A 19 -8.47 -21.44 44.11
CA ALA A 19 -9.65 -21.44 43.26
C ALA A 19 -9.27 -21.15 41.77
N ALA A 20 -8.35 -20.20 41.49
CA ALA A 20 -7.90 -19.91 40.13
C ALA A 20 -7.21 -21.13 39.49
N ILE A 21 -6.32 -21.81 40.22
CA ILE A 21 -5.63 -23.02 39.75
C ILE A 21 -6.65 -24.15 39.53
N GLY A 22 -7.49 -24.45 40.51
CA GLY A 22 -8.46 -25.55 40.42
C GLY A 22 -9.50 -25.33 39.32
N TYR A 23 -9.96 -24.07 39.11
CA TYR A 23 -10.91 -23.76 38.04
C TYR A 23 -10.27 -23.83 36.67
N ALA A 24 -9.03 -23.35 36.52
CA ALA A 24 -8.31 -23.45 35.25
C ALA A 24 -8.11 -24.91 34.83
N GLU A 25 -7.72 -25.78 35.79
CA GLU A 25 -7.57 -27.21 35.54
C GLU A 25 -8.90 -27.88 35.20
N LEU A 26 -9.95 -27.60 35.96
CA LEU A 26 -11.29 -28.13 35.70
C LEU A 26 -11.79 -27.75 34.32
N ARG A 27 -11.67 -26.47 33.95
CA ARG A 27 -12.09 -25.98 32.64
C ARG A 27 -11.27 -26.58 31.51
N GLY A 28 -9.96 -26.71 31.66
CA GLY A 28 -9.10 -27.34 30.67
C GLY A 28 -9.47 -28.80 30.38
N ARG A 29 -10.02 -29.53 31.38
CA ARG A 29 -10.54 -30.90 31.19
C ARG A 29 -11.92 -30.93 30.51
N LEU A 30 -12.78 -29.98 30.80
CA LEU A 30 -14.17 -29.93 30.31
C LEU A 30 -14.31 -29.25 28.96
N ASP A 31 -13.35 -28.39 28.57
CA ASP A 31 -13.39 -27.55 27.37
C ASP A 31 -12.00 -27.52 26.71
N PRO A 32 -11.66 -28.61 25.96
CA PRO A 32 -10.35 -28.76 25.34
C PRO A 32 -10.09 -27.80 24.17
N ASP A 33 -11.10 -27.08 23.68
CA ASP A 33 -10.99 -26.12 22.59
C ASP A 33 -10.34 -24.80 23.03
N ASN A 34 -10.24 -24.57 24.35
CA ASN A 34 -9.66 -23.39 24.96
C ASN A 34 -8.49 -23.75 25.88
N THR A 35 -7.54 -22.83 26.04
CA THR A 35 -6.44 -22.96 27.01
C THR A 35 -6.72 -22.07 28.21
N TYR A 36 -6.87 -22.70 29.40
CA TYR A 36 -7.13 -22.00 30.65
C TYR A 36 -5.83 -21.89 31.45
N VAL A 37 -5.41 -20.66 31.79
CA VAL A 37 -4.17 -20.38 32.51
C VAL A 37 -4.49 -19.64 33.81
N PRO A 38 -4.12 -20.18 35.01
CA PRO A 38 -4.28 -19.44 36.24
C PRO A 38 -3.27 -18.29 36.29
N VAL A 39 -3.73 -17.10 36.70
CA VAL A 39 -2.89 -15.93 36.87
C VAL A 39 -3.21 -15.19 38.16
N ARG A 40 -2.28 -14.39 38.66
CA ARG A 40 -2.46 -13.53 39.84
C ARG A 40 -2.37 -12.05 39.46
N LEU A 41 -3.17 -11.22 40.14
CA LEU A 41 -3.21 -9.78 39.92
C LEU A 41 -2.40 -8.96 40.94
N GLY A 42 -1.74 -9.66 41.88
CA GLY A 42 -0.95 -9.08 42.96
C GLY A 42 0.09 -10.05 43.51
N ASP A 43 0.86 -9.57 44.49
CA ASP A 43 1.88 -10.38 45.15
C ASP A 43 1.27 -11.45 46.07
N LEU A 44 1.87 -12.63 46.06
CA LEU A 44 1.49 -13.71 46.97
C LEU A 44 1.97 -13.38 48.37
N ASN A 45 1.11 -13.61 49.36
CA ASN A 45 1.49 -13.56 50.76
C ASN A 45 2.30 -14.81 51.16
N SER A 46 2.95 -14.79 52.32
CA SER A 46 3.80 -15.87 52.79
C SER A 46 3.03 -17.18 53.04
N GLN A 47 1.77 -17.08 53.48
CA GLN A 47 0.91 -18.23 53.67
C GLN A 47 0.59 -18.94 52.36
N THR A 48 0.24 -18.17 51.33
CA THR A 48 -0.06 -18.71 50.00
C THR A 48 1.15 -19.41 49.40
N ARG A 49 2.35 -18.80 49.49
CA ARG A 49 3.59 -19.45 49.03
C ARG A 49 3.86 -20.76 49.76
N TRP A 50 3.72 -20.74 51.07
CA TRP A 50 3.90 -21.97 51.87
C TRP A 50 2.93 -23.08 51.44
N VAL A 51 1.66 -22.75 51.16
CA VAL A 51 0.66 -23.74 50.72
C VAL A 51 1.02 -24.27 49.33
N LEU A 52 1.43 -23.42 48.39
CA LEU A 52 1.84 -23.85 47.06
C LEU A 52 3.08 -24.76 47.11
N ASP A 53 4.10 -24.37 47.87
CA ASP A 53 5.30 -25.21 48.09
C ASP A 53 4.92 -26.58 48.70
N ARG A 54 4.03 -26.60 49.67
CA ARG A 54 3.58 -27.84 50.33
C ARG A 54 2.78 -28.74 49.41
N ALA A 55 2.07 -28.15 48.43
CA ALA A 55 1.26 -28.85 47.44
C ALA A 55 2.04 -29.22 46.16
N ASP A 56 3.32 -28.86 46.07
CA ASP A 56 4.14 -29.00 44.87
C ASP A 56 3.45 -28.32 43.62
N ALA A 57 2.80 -27.18 43.87
CA ALA A 57 2.06 -26.44 42.86
C ALA A 57 2.83 -25.20 42.43
N ALA A 58 2.93 -24.96 41.11
CA ALA A 58 3.59 -23.79 40.57
C ALA A 58 2.85 -22.50 40.96
N GLU A 59 3.60 -21.43 41.23
CA GLU A 59 3.03 -20.09 41.39
C GLU A 59 2.39 -19.62 40.05
N PRO A 60 1.13 -19.13 40.07
CA PRO A 60 0.53 -18.51 38.89
C PRO A 60 1.29 -17.27 38.42
N ASP A 61 1.38 -17.10 37.12
CA ASP A 61 2.04 -15.95 36.52
C ASP A 61 1.37 -14.64 36.94
N PHE A 62 2.21 -13.60 37.11
CA PHE A 62 1.72 -12.26 37.40
C PHE A 62 1.14 -11.58 36.18
N LEU A 63 -0.14 -11.23 36.22
CA LEU A 63 -0.83 -10.42 35.23
C LEU A 63 -1.04 -9.00 35.82
N PRO A 64 -0.27 -7.99 35.40
CA PRO A 64 -0.31 -6.66 36.02
C PRO A 64 -1.63 -5.93 35.84
N HIS A 65 -2.37 -6.25 34.80
CA HIS A 65 -3.69 -5.69 34.51
C HIS A 65 -4.45 -6.56 33.49
N VAL A 66 -5.77 -6.44 33.48
CA VAL A 66 -6.70 -7.13 32.55
C VAL A 66 -7.19 -6.21 31.42
N MET A 67 -6.57 -5.04 31.24
CA MET A 67 -6.91 -4.15 30.13
C MET A 67 -6.42 -4.75 28.82
N LEU A 68 -7.28 -4.71 27.81
CA LEU A 68 -6.90 -5.07 26.44
C LEU A 68 -5.77 -4.16 25.96
N ARG A 69 -4.78 -4.76 25.34
CA ARG A 69 -3.69 -4.06 24.62
C ARG A 69 -3.98 -4.11 23.14
N VAL A 70 -3.42 -3.18 22.38
CA VAL A 70 -3.55 -3.20 20.92
C VAL A 70 -3.17 -4.56 20.34
N ARG A 71 -2.07 -5.15 20.81
CA ARG A 71 -1.63 -6.49 20.36
C ARG A 71 -2.63 -7.63 20.61
N ASP A 72 -3.57 -7.47 21.58
CA ASP A 72 -4.55 -8.50 21.92
C ASP A 72 -5.78 -8.46 20.98
N VAL A 73 -5.94 -7.36 20.24
CA VAL A 73 -7.08 -7.10 19.35
C VAL A 73 -6.68 -6.72 17.93
N MET A 74 -5.38 -6.48 17.66
CA MET A 74 -4.91 -6.12 16.33
C MET A 74 -5.07 -7.28 15.35
N GLN A 75 -5.36 -6.95 14.11
CA GLN A 75 -5.30 -7.89 13.01
C GLN A 75 -3.83 -8.18 12.69
N GLN A 76 -3.46 -9.47 12.61
CA GLN A 76 -2.09 -9.90 12.34
C GLN A 76 -1.85 -10.17 10.85
N ASP A 77 -2.86 -10.72 10.18
CA ASP A 77 -2.82 -10.92 8.72
C ASP A 77 -3.51 -9.76 8.03
N PHE A 78 -2.72 -8.90 7.40
CA PHE A 78 -3.21 -7.74 6.67
C PHE A 78 -2.39 -7.52 5.40
N TYR A 79 -3.02 -6.93 4.39
CA TYR A 79 -2.33 -6.50 3.18
C TYR A 79 -1.51 -5.25 3.47
N ALA A 80 -0.26 -5.24 3.06
CA ALA A 80 0.62 -4.07 3.04
C ALA A 80 1.19 -3.90 1.63
N ALA A 81 1.36 -2.65 1.20
CA ALA A 81 1.95 -2.32 -0.10
C ALA A 81 3.32 -1.65 0.08
N GLY A 82 4.16 -1.72 -0.95
CA GLY A 82 5.47 -1.05 -0.98
C GLY A 82 5.38 0.42 -1.37
N VAL A 83 6.40 1.19 -1.02
CA VAL A 83 6.51 2.63 -1.37
C VAL A 83 6.52 2.87 -2.88
N ASP A 84 7.00 1.92 -3.68
CA ASP A 84 7.09 2.00 -5.13
C ASP A 84 5.91 1.36 -5.86
N ASP A 85 5.01 0.70 -5.15
CA ASP A 85 3.82 0.11 -5.76
C ASP A 85 2.96 1.20 -6.38
N ALA A 86 2.36 0.90 -7.53
CA ALA A 86 1.49 1.84 -8.21
C ALA A 86 0.21 2.11 -7.40
N VAL A 87 -0.13 3.38 -7.24
CA VAL A 87 -1.38 3.82 -6.57
C VAL A 87 -2.60 3.10 -7.13
N ARG A 88 -2.63 2.83 -8.43
CA ARG A 88 -3.70 2.09 -9.11
C ARG A 88 -3.87 0.68 -8.54
N GLU A 89 -2.80 -0.08 -8.43
CA GLU A 89 -2.85 -1.48 -7.99
C GLU A 89 -3.31 -1.57 -6.53
N VAL A 90 -2.75 -0.71 -5.68
CA VAL A 90 -3.16 -0.63 -4.27
C VAL A 90 -4.63 -0.21 -4.16
N GLY A 91 -5.06 0.78 -4.95
CA GLY A 91 -6.46 1.22 -4.98
C GLY A 91 -7.44 0.13 -5.44
N LEU A 92 -7.05 -0.69 -6.42
CA LEU A 92 -7.86 -1.84 -6.87
C LEU A 92 -7.98 -2.90 -5.77
N THR A 93 -6.88 -3.24 -5.09
CA THR A 93 -6.90 -4.17 -3.96
C THR A 93 -7.76 -3.63 -2.82
N MET A 94 -7.64 -2.33 -2.48
CA MET A 94 -8.50 -1.70 -1.48
C MET A 94 -9.99 -1.83 -1.83
N ALA A 95 -10.35 -1.57 -3.08
CA ALA A 95 -11.74 -1.68 -3.52
C ALA A 95 -12.25 -3.13 -3.52
N GLN A 96 -11.43 -4.09 -3.95
CA GLN A 96 -11.78 -5.50 -4.01
C GLN A 96 -11.97 -6.10 -2.61
N ASP A 97 -11.03 -5.81 -1.70
CA ASP A 97 -10.99 -6.38 -0.35
C ASP A 97 -11.70 -5.51 0.69
N LYS A 98 -12.30 -4.39 0.26
CA LYS A 98 -13.01 -3.42 1.10
C LYS A 98 -12.16 -2.87 2.24
N LEU A 99 -10.93 -2.44 1.90
CA LEU A 99 -9.96 -1.89 2.82
C LEU A 99 -10.03 -0.35 2.81
N ASP A 100 -10.32 0.25 3.94
CA ASP A 100 -10.33 1.72 4.11
C ASP A 100 -8.92 2.29 4.20
N VAL A 101 -7.96 1.48 4.69
CA VAL A 101 -6.56 1.86 4.96
C VAL A 101 -5.64 0.70 4.61
N VAL A 102 -4.52 1.02 3.96
CA VAL A 102 -3.44 0.08 3.66
C VAL A 102 -2.12 0.64 4.19
N PRO A 103 -1.39 -0.07 5.05
CA PRO A 103 -0.02 0.29 5.42
C PRO A 103 0.90 0.26 4.22
N ILE A 104 1.76 1.28 4.11
CA ILE A 104 2.81 1.35 3.09
C ILE A 104 4.15 1.13 3.78
N VAL A 105 4.91 0.18 3.28
CA VAL A 105 6.21 -0.19 3.85
C VAL A 105 7.36 0.20 2.93
N ASP A 106 8.50 0.53 3.54
CA ASP A 106 9.75 0.78 2.83
C ASP A 106 10.44 -0.53 2.41
N HIS A 107 11.61 -0.43 1.76
CA HIS A 107 12.40 -1.56 1.31
C HIS A 107 12.94 -2.44 2.45
N ASP A 108 12.99 -1.92 3.69
CA ASP A 108 13.36 -2.65 4.89
C ASP A 108 12.15 -3.30 5.60
N GLY A 109 10.95 -3.15 5.04
CA GLY A 109 9.70 -3.64 5.62
C GLY A 109 9.19 -2.81 6.80
N ARG A 110 9.68 -1.57 6.98
CA ARG A 110 9.22 -0.66 8.02
C ARG A 110 8.06 0.19 7.51
N LEU A 111 7.15 0.55 8.42
CA LEU A 111 6.04 1.45 8.09
C LEU A 111 6.58 2.81 7.63
N ALA A 112 6.35 3.14 6.37
CA ALA A 112 6.66 4.43 5.74
C ALA A 112 5.47 5.38 5.78
N GLY A 113 4.24 4.86 5.73
CA GLY A 113 3.03 5.64 5.73
C GLY A 113 1.78 4.79 5.59
N VAL A 114 0.65 5.42 5.30
CA VAL A 114 -0.60 4.72 5.03
C VAL A 114 -1.28 5.29 3.79
N MET A 115 -1.86 4.41 2.98
CA MET A 115 -2.78 4.76 1.91
C MET A 115 -4.22 4.68 2.42
N THR A 116 -5.04 5.69 2.15
CA THR A 116 -6.44 5.71 2.55
C THR A 116 -7.35 5.97 1.34
N GLU A 117 -8.59 5.50 1.38
CA GLU A 117 -9.59 5.85 0.35
C GLU A 117 -9.74 7.37 0.20
N ARG A 118 -9.63 8.11 1.30
CA ARG A 118 -9.68 9.58 1.29
C ARG A 118 -8.53 10.19 0.50
N ALA A 119 -7.31 9.64 0.61
CA ALA A 119 -6.16 10.11 -0.16
C ALA A 119 -6.37 9.88 -1.65
N LEU A 120 -6.86 8.70 -2.04
CA LEU A 120 -7.22 8.36 -3.41
C LEU A 120 -8.31 9.28 -3.97
N ALA A 121 -9.38 9.50 -3.21
CA ALA A 121 -10.47 10.40 -3.63
C ALA A 121 -9.99 11.85 -3.81
N ARG A 122 -9.14 12.36 -2.90
CA ARG A 122 -8.56 13.70 -3.02
C ARG A 122 -7.67 13.83 -4.27
N ARG A 123 -6.87 12.82 -4.57
CA ARG A 123 -6.05 12.79 -5.79
C ARG A 123 -6.94 12.88 -7.03
N TYR A 124 -7.97 12.04 -7.12
CA TYR A 124 -8.92 12.04 -8.22
C TYR A 124 -9.63 13.38 -8.41
N ILE A 125 -10.10 14.02 -7.31
CA ILE A 125 -10.76 15.33 -7.37
C ILE A 125 -9.78 16.43 -7.83
N ARG A 126 -8.52 16.39 -7.38
CA ARG A 126 -7.50 17.36 -7.80
C ARG A 126 -7.24 17.24 -9.30
N GLU A 127 -7.03 16.04 -9.80
CA GLU A 127 -6.79 15.79 -11.24
C GLU A 127 -7.96 16.19 -12.13
N SER A 128 -9.18 16.26 -11.59
CA SER A 128 -10.34 16.76 -12.35
C SER A 128 -10.34 18.29 -12.56
N ARG A 129 -9.52 19.03 -11.82
CA ARG A 129 -9.46 20.50 -11.86
C ARG A 129 -8.18 21.05 -12.48
N GLU A 130 -7.12 20.30 -12.45
CA GLU A 130 -5.77 20.69 -12.89
C GLU A 130 -5.37 19.87 -14.10
N ALA A 131 -4.41 20.38 -14.88
CA ALA A 131 -3.79 19.60 -15.94
C ALA A 131 -3.12 18.36 -15.34
N SER A 132 -3.31 17.21 -15.96
CA SER A 132 -2.68 15.96 -15.53
C SER A 132 -1.16 16.12 -15.55
N THR A 133 -0.50 15.79 -14.43
CA THR A 133 0.94 15.98 -14.27
C THR A 133 1.56 14.88 -13.41
N LEU A 134 2.82 14.56 -13.68
CA LEU A 134 3.68 13.68 -12.90
C LEU A 134 4.80 14.47 -12.19
N VAL A 135 4.76 15.81 -12.20
CA VAL A 135 5.79 16.67 -11.57
C VAL A 135 5.96 16.35 -10.11
N ASP A 136 4.86 16.23 -9.35
CA ASP A 136 4.88 15.94 -7.91
C ASP A 136 5.02 14.43 -7.61
N ALA A 137 4.97 13.59 -8.63
CA ALA A 137 4.99 12.14 -8.53
C ALA A 137 5.72 11.53 -9.72
N PRO A 138 7.06 11.71 -9.85
CA PRO A 138 7.83 11.12 -10.93
C PRO A 138 7.57 9.62 -11.03
N THR A 139 7.18 9.16 -12.22
CA THR A 139 6.68 7.80 -12.43
C THR A 139 7.49 7.09 -13.50
N ARG A 140 7.96 5.87 -13.22
CA ARG A 140 8.75 5.08 -14.18
C ARG A 140 7.91 4.67 -15.38
N VAL A 141 8.56 4.64 -16.56
CA VAL A 141 7.91 4.20 -17.80
C VAL A 141 7.34 2.79 -17.67
N SER A 142 8.05 1.88 -16.98
CA SER A 142 7.58 0.53 -16.72
C SER A 142 6.28 0.48 -15.91
N ALA A 143 6.14 1.35 -14.88
CA ALA A 143 4.90 1.46 -14.10
C ALA A 143 3.75 2.03 -14.95
N ILE A 144 4.03 3.02 -15.80
CA ILE A 144 3.03 3.56 -16.74
C ILE A 144 2.60 2.47 -17.74
N ALA A 145 3.56 1.75 -18.33
CA ALA A 145 3.26 0.65 -19.27
C ALA A 145 2.36 -0.41 -18.62
N SER A 146 2.69 -0.83 -17.40
CA SER A 146 1.84 -1.75 -16.63
C SER A 146 0.42 -1.21 -16.41
N ALA A 147 0.31 0.03 -15.96
CA ALA A 147 -0.99 0.65 -15.67
C ALA A 147 -1.90 0.79 -16.92
N VAL A 148 -1.32 1.00 -18.08
CA VAL A 148 -2.06 1.10 -19.37
C VAL A 148 -2.14 -0.24 -20.10
N SER A 149 -1.75 -1.36 -19.50
CA SER A 149 -1.69 -2.68 -20.13
C SER A 149 -0.89 -2.66 -21.44
N GLY A 150 0.16 -1.84 -21.48
CA GLY A 150 0.98 -1.58 -22.66
C GLY A 150 2.34 -2.27 -22.61
N GLU A 151 3.04 -2.20 -23.73
CA GLU A 151 4.40 -2.69 -23.91
C GLU A 151 5.34 -1.54 -24.24
N GLN A 152 6.48 -1.47 -23.56
CA GLN A 152 7.54 -0.54 -23.92
C GLN A 152 8.32 -1.07 -25.14
N VAL A 153 8.27 -0.33 -26.25
CA VAL A 153 8.85 -0.75 -27.53
C VAL A 153 10.11 0.03 -27.91
N ALA A 154 10.42 1.14 -27.24
CA ALA A 154 11.67 1.88 -27.40
C ALA A 154 12.02 2.72 -26.17
N GLY A 155 13.29 3.14 -26.09
CA GLY A 155 13.83 3.99 -25.02
C GLY A 155 14.14 3.24 -23.72
N ASP A 156 14.60 3.99 -22.72
CA ASP A 156 14.96 3.45 -21.40
C ASP A 156 13.78 3.56 -20.41
N ASP A 157 13.82 2.76 -19.34
CA ASP A 157 12.87 2.86 -18.25
C ASP A 157 13.24 4.04 -17.31
N ILE A 158 12.96 5.24 -17.76
CA ILE A 158 13.20 6.49 -17.02
C ILE A 158 12.03 6.88 -16.13
N ALA A 159 12.27 7.80 -15.19
CA ALA A 159 11.20 8.45 -14.43
C ALA A 159 10.69 9.68 -15.21
N VAL A 160 9.41 9.67 -15.56
CA VAL A 160 8.72 10.78 -16.21
C VAL A 160 8.20 11.73 -15.14
N ALA A 161 8.54 13.01 -15.23
CA ALA A 161 8.22 14.05 -14.24
C ALA A 161 7.58 15.30 -14.87
N GLY A 162 7.03 15.17 -16.07
CA GLY A 162 6.41 16.26 -16.79
C GLY A 162 4.88 16.24 -16.73
N ARG A 163 4.26 17.05 -17.59
CA ARG A 163 2.81 17.04 -17.80
C ARG A 163 2.39 15.85 -18.64
N VAL A 164 1.14 15.47 -18.50
CA VAL A 164 0.52 14.40 -19.29
C VAL A 164 -0.45 15.03 -20.29
N TRP A 165 -0.17 14.89 -21.57
CA TRP A 165 -0.93 15.46 -22.66
C TRP A 165 -1.67 14.39 -23.44
N VAL A 166 -2.97 14.59 -23.68
CA VAL A 166 -3.73 13.80 -24.64
C VAL A 166 -3.80 14.59 -25.95
N PHE A 167 -3.06 14.13 -26.95
CA PHE A 167 -2.90 14.85 -28.22
C PHE A 167 -4.06 14.56 -29.18
N ALA A 168 -5.15 15.27 -29.01
CA ALA A 168 -6.37 15.12 -29.80
C ALA A 168 -6.57 16.22 -30.89
N MET A 169 -5.75 17.29 -30.88
CA MET A 169 -5.89 18.46 -31.73
C MET A 169 -4.92 18.45 -32.96
N ALA A 170 -5.10 19.37 -33.91
CA ALA A 170 -4.13 19.57 -34.95
C ALA A 170 -2.79 20.05 -34.39
N ALA A 171 -1.67 19.62 -35.00
CA ALA A 171 -0.32 19.83 -34.48
C ALA A 171 -0.02 21.29 -34.13
N ASP A 172 -0.47 22.22 -34.94
CA ASP A 172 -0.14 23.63 -34.82
C ASP A 172 -0.71 24.35 -33.61
N PHE A 173 -1.80 23.83 -33.01
CA PHE A 173 -2.45 24.46 -31.85
C PHE A 173 -1.96 23.92 -30.49
N ALA A 174 -1.58 22.64 -30.42
CA ALA A 174 -1.16 22.03 -29.18
C ALA A 174 0.32 22.26 -28.85
N GLU A 175 1.10 22.71 -29.82
CA GLU A 175 2.57 22.75 -29.72
C GLU A 175 3.13 23.74 -28.71
N SER A 176 2.40 24.79 -28.34
CA SER A 176 2.94 25.86 -27.48
C SER A 176 3.17 25.49 -26.02
N GLY A 177 2.69 24.34 -25.57
CA GLY A 177 2.77 23.93 -24.18
C GLY A 177 3.49 22.60 -23.90
N ILE A 178 3.75 21.79 -24.96
CA ILE A 178 4.42 20.50 -24.86
C ILE A 178 5.93 20.67 -24.98
N GLY A 179 6.70 20.10 -24.08
CA GLY A 179 8.14 20.26 -24.05
C GLY A 179 8.89 19.09 -23.46
N GLU A 180 10.15 19.34 -23.18
CA GLU A 180 11.07 18.38 -22.59
C GLU A 180 10.54 17.82 -21.28
N GLY A 181 10.64 16.50 -21.10
CA GLY A 181 10.20 15.81 -19.89
C GLY A 181 8.71 15.46 -19.84
N ASP A 182 7.88 15.95 -20.77
CA ASP A 182 6.45 15.67 -20.81
C ASP A 182 6.14 14.24 -21.30
N ALA A 183 4.95 13.74 -20.94
CA ALA A 183 4.36 12.52 -21.49
C ALA A 183 3.24 12.90 -22.46
N VAL A 184 3.24 12.30 -23.67
CA VAL A 184 2.23 12.57 -24.69
C VAL A 184 1.52 11.27 -25.08
N ILE A 185 0.19 11.28 -24.99
CA ILE A 185 -0.66 10.20 -25.45
C ILE A 185 -1.16 10.56 -26.84
N ILE A 186 -0.86 9.70 -27.80
CA ILE A 186 -1.09 9.98 -29.22
C ILE A 186 -1.57 8.71 -29.96
N GLY A 187 -2.31 8.88 -31.03
CA GLY A 187 -2.68 7.79 -31.94
C GLY A 187 -1.68 7.61 -33.10
N ASN A 188 -2.16 7.07 -34.21
CA ASN A 188 -1.40 6.63 -35.38
C ASN A 188 -0.95 7.78 -36.34
N ARG A 189 -0.85 9.01 -35.87
CA ARG A 189 -0.43 10.16 -36.69
C ARG A 189 1.09 10.30 -36.69
N GLU A 190 1.76 9.66 -37.65
CA GLU A 190 3.24 9.58 -37.70
C GLU A 190 3.92 10.95 -37.69
N GLU A 191 3.40 11.92 -38.45
CA GLU A 191 3.96 13.29 -38.47
C GLU A 191 3.89 13.95 -37.08
N ALA A 192 2.80 13.75 -36.35
CA ALA A 192 2.67 14.28 -35.01
C ALA A 192 3.57 13.52 -34.00
N GLN A 193 3.74 12.21 -34.18
CA GLN A 193 4.69 11.42 -33.40
C GLN A 193 6.11 11.95 -33.56
N ARG A 194 6.53 12.17 -34.78
CA ARG A 194 7.86 12.74 -35.15
C ARG A 194 8.09 14.08 -34.45
N ARG A 195 7.13 15.00 -34.56
CA ARG A 195 7.23 16.33 -33.94
C ARG A 195 7.32 16.26 -32.41
N MET A 196 6.62 15.34 -31.76
CA MET A 196 6.71 15.19 -30.30
C MET A 196 8.08 14.67 -29.87
N ILE A 197 8.67 13.74 -30.62
CA ILE A 197 10.04 13.27 -30.38
C ILE A 197 11.04 14.41 -30.55
N GLU A 198 10.94 15.20 -31.65
CA GLU A 198 11.79 16.35 -31.92
C GLU A 198 11.71 17.43 -30.82
N ARG A 199 10.60 17.50 -30.07
CA ARG A 199 10.42 18.39 -28.92
C ARG A 199 11.03 17.87 -27.62
N GLY A 200 11.55 16.65 -27.62
CA GLY A 200 12.19 16.04 -26.45
C GLY A 200 11.22 15.56 -25.41
N VAL A 201 10.00 15.11 -25.78
CA VAL A 201 9.10 14.48 -24.80
C VAL A 201 9.77 13.26 -24.20
N ALA A 202 9.61 13.06 -22.89
CA ALA A 202 10.20 11.94 -22.19
C ALA A 202 9.50 10.62 -22.54
N LEU A 203 8.17 10.67 -22.72
CA LEU A 203 7.34 9.49 -23.02
C LEU A 203 6.35 9.81 -24.14
N MET A 204 6.32 8.94 -25.13
CA MET A 204 5.25 8.87 -26.13
C MET A 204 4.46 7.58 -25.91
N LEU A 205 3.18 7.70 -25.52
CA LEU A 205 2.28 6.59 -25.33
C LEU A 205 1.31 6.51 -26.52
N ILE A 206 1.41 5.43 -27.29
CA ILE A 206 0.58 5.20 -28.47
C ILE A 206 -0.62 4.35 -28.06
N SER A 207 -1.81 4.93 -28.24
CA SER A 207 -3.08 4.30 -27.85
C SER A 207 -3.67 3.42 -28.97
N ASN A 208 -4.69 2.61 -28.62
CA ASN A 208 -5.47 1.75 -29.51
C ASN A 208 -4.66 0.63 -30.19
N GLY A 209 -3.56 0.18 -29.61
CA GLY A 209 -2.76 -0.96 -30.10
C GLY A 209 -2.08 -0.73 -31.46
N VAL A 210 -1.89 0.52 -31.85
CA VAL A 210 -1.24 0.84 -33.14
C VAL A 210 0.26 0.84 -32.96
N ASN A 211 0.97 0.01 -33.73
CA ASN A 211 2.44 0.03 -33.73
C ASN A 211 2.97 1.23 -34.53
N PRO A 212 3.96 1.96 -34.00
CA PRO A 212 4.67 2.98 -34.73
C PRO A 212 5.52 2.36 -35.86
N SER A 213 5.90 3.16 -36.83
CA SER A 213 6.83 2.73 -37.89
C SER A 213 8.25 2.56 -37.33
N ASP A 214 9.08 1.75 -38.03
CA ASP A 214 10.48 1.54 -37.65
C ASP A 214 11.26 2.86 -37.63
N ASP A 215 10.90 3.83 -38.51
CA ASP A 215 11.52 5.13 -38.55
C ASP A 215 11.21 5.97 -37.31
N ILE A 216 9.99 5.87 -36.78
CA ILE A 216 9.60 6.51 -35.52
C ILE A 216 10.34 5.88 -34.34
N LEU A 217 10.45 4.54 -34.31
CA LEU A 217 11.18 3.84 -33.25
C LEU A 217 12.67 4.22 -33.23
N LYS A 218 13.31 4.31 -34.42
CA LYS A 218 14.70 4.74 -34.51
C LYS A 218 14.88 6.18 -34.02
N LEU A 219 14.01 7.09 -34.48
CA LEU A 219 14.06 8.50 -34.09
C LEU A 219 13.87 8.65 -32.58
N ALA A 220 12.94 7.90 -31.98
CA ALA A 220 12.69 7.91 -30.54
C ALA A 220 13.91 7.41 -29.73
N ALA A 221 14.56 6.33 -30.22
CA ALA A 221 15.77 5.80 -29.59
C ALA A 221 16.92 6.80 -29.64
N GLU A 222 17.13 7.47 -30.79
CA GLU A 222 18.17 8.50 -30.96
C GLU A 222 17.91 9.74 -30.08
N ALA A 223 16.65 10.11 -29.88
CA ALA A 223 16.26 11.26 -29.08
C ALA A 223 16.16 10.95 -27.57
N GLY A 224 16.22 9.67 -27.16
CA GLY A 224 16.03 9.25 -25.76
C GLY A 224 14.58 9.29 -25.30
N THR A 225 13.61 9.35 -26.25
CA THR A 225 12.18 9.29 -25.95
C THR A 225 11.74 7.84 -25.71
N ALA A 226 11.15 7.55 -24.57
CA ALA A 226 10.53 6.25 -24.32
C ALA A 226 9.21 6.11 -25.11
N VAL A 227 8.95 4.93 -25.68
CA VAL A 227 7.72 4.66 -26.43
C VAL A 227 7.01 3.46 -25.83
N VAL A 228 5.74 3.65 -25.46
CA VAL A 228 4.84 2.60 -24.96
C VAL A 228 3.66 2.48 -25.91
N VAL A 229 3.31 1.25 -26.30
CA VAL A 229 2.10 0.94 -27.06
C VAL A 229 1.07 0.32 -26.16
N SER A 230 -0.12 0.91 -26.08
CA SER A 230 -1.22 0.42 -25.25
C SER A 230 -2.43 0.03 -26.09
N PRO A 231 -3.12 -1.08 -25.78
CA PRO A 231 -4.38 -1.45 -26.44
C PRO A 231 -5.56 -0.54 -26.06
N LEU A 232 -5.41 0.24 -24.99
CA LEU A 232 -6.46 1.13 -24.47
C LEU A 232 -6.61 2.39 -25.34
N ASP A 233 -7.78 3.02 -25.25
CA ASP A 233 -8.00 4.32 -25.90
C ASP A 233 -7.26 5.47 -25.20
N SER A 234 -7.13 6.60 -25.87
CA SER A 234 -6.34 7.75 -25.41
C SER A 234 -6.87 8.34 -24.10
N TYR A 235 -8.20 8.32 -23.87
CA TYR A 235 -8.80 8.85 -22.65
C TYR A 235 -8.45 7.97 -21.43
N VAL A 236 -8.60 6.65 -21.59
CA VAL A 236 -8.24 5.69 -20.54
C VAL A 236 -6.74 5.74 -20.28
N CYS A 237 -5.90 5.78 -21.31
CA CYS A 237 -4.45 5.96 -21.18
C CYS A 237 -4.09 7.18 -20.33
N GLY A 238 -4.73 8.35 -20.62
CA GLY A 238 -4.48 9.58 -19.86
C GLY A 238 -4.78 9.43 -18.36
N ARG A 239 -5.89 8.81 -18.04
CA ARG A 239 -6.28 8.57 -16.64
C ARG A 239 -5.38 7.56 -15.94
N MET A 240 -5.01 6.47 -16.62
CA MET A 240 -4.19 5.42 -16.03
C MET A 240 -2.75 5.87 -15.81
N THR A 241 -2.22 6.75 -16.69
CA THR A 241 -0.85 7.29 -16.56
C THR A 241 -0.64 8.00 -15.22
N THR A 242 -1.59 8.80 -14.76
CA THR A 242 -1.47 9.50 -13.46
C THR A 242 -1.65 8.58 -12.26
N LEU A 243 -2.40 7.50 -12.42
CA LEU A 243 -2.61 6.49 -11.39
C LEU A 243 -1.46 5.45 -11.31
N ALA A 244 -0.53 5.49 -12.28
CA ALA A 244 0.70 4.70 -12.23
C ALA A 244 1.72 5.25 -11.22
N ALA A 245 1.48 6.43 -10.65
CA ALA A 245 2.35 7.05 -9.65
C ALA A 245 2.62 6.11 -8.45
N PRO A 246 3.83 6.16 -7.86
CA PRO A 246 4.16 5.33 -6.70
C PRO A 246 3.36 5.74 -5.45
N CYS A 247 3.11 4.81 -4.56
CA CYS A 247 2.39 5.05 -3.30
C CYS A 247 3.07 6.10 -2.43
N SER A 248 4.40 6.20 -2.46
CA SER A 248 5.18 7.22 -1.77
C SER A 248 4.77 8.67 -2.10
N ALA A 249 4.20 8.90 -3.29
CA ALA A 249 3.73 10.23 -3.69
C ALA A 249 2.35 10.61 -3.13
N LEU A 250 1.62 9.66 -2.55
CA LEU A 250 0.23 9.88 -2.12
C LEU A 250 -0.05 9.45 -0.68
N MET A 251 0.78 8.60 -0.10
CA MET A 251 0.61 8.10 1.27
C MET A 251 0.64 9.23 2.30
N ASP A 252 -0.05 9.03 3.41
CA ASP A 252 0.12 9.84 4.62
C ASP A 252 1.36 9.33 5.37
N THR A 253 2.36 10.19 5.52
CA THR A 253 3.66 9.87 6.15
C THR A 253 3.65 10.02 7.66
N GLU A 254 2.57 10.56 8.24
CA GLU A 254 2.44 10.80 9.69
C GLU A 254 1.23 10.06 10.28
N PRO A 255 1.07 8.74 10.06
CA PRO A 255 -0.04 8.01 10.62
C PRO A 255 0.06 7.93 12.14
N LEU A 256 -1.09 7.92 12.82
CA LEU A 256 -1.13 7.65 14.25
C LEU A 256 -0.67 6.22 14.51
N THR A 257 0.45 6.07 15.22
CA THR A 257 1.00 4.76 15.61
C THR A 257 0.97 4.58 17.12
N VAL A 258 0.81 3.34 17.57
CA VAL A 258 0.92 2.94 18.99
C VAL A 258 2.04 1.91 19.13
N ARG A 259 2.74 1.91 20.27
CA ARG A 259 3.82 0.99 20.61
C ARG A 259 3.40 0.05 21.73
#